data_36e73d2cc5c11f15d181c66200947c17
#
_entry.id   36e73d2cc5c11f15d181c66200947c17
#
_cell.length_a   1.000
_cell.length_b   1.000
_cell.length_c   1.000
_cell.angle_alpha   90.00
_cell.angle_beta   90.00
_cell.angle_gamma   90.00
#
_symmetry.space_group_name_H-M   'P 1'
#
loop_
_entity.id
_entity.type
_entity.pdbx_description
1 polymer ?
#
loop_
_entity_poly.entity_id
_entity_poly.type
_entity_poly.pdbx_seq_one_letter_code
_entity_poly.pdbx_strand_id
1 'polypeptide(L)'
;MKTVQYNRRRFIKEATTTAAGLMVLPAVANEGSRVANESSTTAFNGNDFASQGSARIKFSVIGINHGHIYSQVEAVARGGGEFVSFYAKEPDLAADFAKRFPQVKQVKDEKEILDDGSIQLVLSSIIPDERAPLGIRVMQHGKDYMVDKPGIITLEQ
;
A
#
# COMPACT_ATOMS: atom_id res chain seq x y z
N MET A 1 -34.60 9.87 5.01
CA MET A 1 -33.23 9.73 5.52
C MET A 1 -32.37 10.79 4.85
N LYS A 2 -31.82 11.76 5.58
CA LYS A 2 -30.96 12.81 5.02
C LYS A 2 -29.53 12.30 5.04
N THR A 3 -28.94 12.09 3.88
CA THR A 3 -27.51 11.74 3.71
C THR A 3 -26.66 12.92 4.13
N VAL A 4 -25.87 12.76 5.17
CA VAL A 4 -24.87 13.77 5.61
C VAL A 4 -23.67 13.67 4.67
N GLN A 5 -23.51 14.64 3.77
CA GLN A 5 -22.28 14.76 2.98
C GLN A 5 -21.15 15.23 3.90
N TYR A 6 -20.15 14.36 4.09
CA TYR A 6 -18.95 14.66 4.86
C TYR A 6 -18.00 15.50 3.99
N ASN A 7 -17.80 16.78 4.35
CA ASN A 7 -16.93 17.70 3.61
C ASN A 7 -15.60 17.85 4.35
N ARG A 8 -14.45 17.65 3.66
CA ARG A 8 -13.07 17.77 4.20
C ARG A 8 -12.81 19.06 4.97
N ARG A 9 -13.44 20.18 4.56
CA ARG A 9 -13.31 21.49 5.23
C ARG A 9 -13.96 21.51 6.63
N ARG A 10 -14.97 20.69 6.86
CA ARG A 10 -15.65 20.59 8.16
C ARG A 10 -14.83 19.79 9.16
N PHE A 11 -14.18 18.72 8.68
CA PHE A 11 -13.26 17.90 9.50
C PHE A 11 -12.11 18.74 10.07
N ILE A 12 -11.48 19.61 9.26
CA ILE A 12 -10.37 20.47 9.71
C ILE A 12 -10.83 21.50 10.76
N LYS A 13 -12.06 22.04 10.63
CA LYS A 13 -12.61 23.00 11.61
C LYS A 13 -12.94 22.36 12.96
N GLU A 14 -13.43 21.13 12.96
CA GLU A 14 -13.76 20.41 14.20
C GLU A 14 -12.53 19.91 14.94
N ALA A 15 -11.44 19.53 14.23
CA ALA A 15 -10.18 19.13 14.84
C ALA A 15 -9.43 20.27 15.53
N THR A 16 -9.62 21.52 15.11
CA THR A 16 -8.96 22.71 15.73
C THR A 16 -9.66 23.21 16.98
N THR A 17 -10.92 22.86 17.23
CA THR A 17 -11.68 23.37 18.38
C THR A 17 -11.48 22.55 19.66
N THR A 18 -10.88 21.35 19.59
CA THR A 18 -10.68 20.46 20.74
C THR A 18 -9.31 20.61 21.40
N ALA A 19 -8.42 21.49 20.89
CA ALA A 19 -7.05 21.64 21.37
C ALA A 19 -6.84 22.81 22.38
N ALA A 20 -7.90 23.43 22.88
CA ALA A 20 -7.81 24.52 23.88
C ALA A 20 -8.33 24.07 25.27
N GLY A 21 -7.58 23.20 25.93
CA GLY A 21 -7.92 22.75 27.29
C GLY A 21 -6.70 22.22 28.06
N LEU A 22 -6.16 23.08 28.92
CA LEU A 22 -5.29 22.82 30.06
C LEU A 22 -3.97 22.04 29.85
N MET A 23 -2.88 22.79 29.76
CA MET A 23 -1.56 22.32 30.16
C MET A 23 -1.29 22.73 31.64
N VAL A 24 -1.24 21.76 32.53
CA VAL A 24 -0.51 21.85 33.80
C VAL A 24 0.69 20.93 33.66
N LEU A 25 1.89 21.52 33.62
CA LEU A 25 3.14 20.75 33.62
C LEU A 25 3.67 20.66 35.07
N PRO A 26 4.05 19.45 35.54
CA PRO A 26 5.10 19.36 36.55
C PRO A 26 6.46 19.21 35.84
N ALA A 27 7.38 20.08 36.22
CA ALA A 27 8.78 19.96 35.84
C ALA A 27 9.39 18.72 36.50
N VAL A 28 9.91 17.79 35.69
CA VAL A 28 10.85 16.77 36.12
C VAL A 28 12.09 16.89 35.25
N ALA A 29 13.18 17.26 35.89
CA ALA A 29 14.50 17.18 35.30
C ALA A 29 14.81 15.72 34.97
N ASN A 30 15.24 15.43 33.79
CA ASN A 30 15.90 14.17 33.47
C ASN A 30 17.11 14.37 32.58
N GLU A 31 18.17 13.79 33.08
CA GLU A 31 19.51 13.73 32.51
C GLU A 31 19.54 12.96 31.18
N GLY A 32 20.52 13.35 30.37
CA GLY A 32 20.99 12.83 29.11
C GLY A 32 20.60 11.43 28.73
N SER A 33 19.91 11.34 27.61
CA SER A 33 19.87 10.14 26.82
C SER A 33 20.36 10.44 25.40
N ARG A 34 21.56 9.95 25.13
CA ARG A 34 22.13 9.92 23.78
C ARG A 34 21.18 9.14 22.88
N VAL A 35 20.58 9.82 21.91
CA VAL A 35 19.87 9.17 20.81
C VAL A 35 20.94 8.50 19.94
N ALA A 36 21.18 7.21 20.18
CA ALA A 36 21.87 6.37 19.23
C ALA A 36 20.97 6.25 18.00
N ASN A 37 21.44 6.81 16.90
CA ASN A 37 20.83 6.65 15.59
C ASN A 37 21.18 5.22 15.10
N GLU A 38 20.49 4.23 15.61
CA GLU A 38 20.53 2.88 15.04
C GLU A 38 19.60 2.86 13.82
N SER A 39 20.22 3.02 12.65
CA SER A 39 19.60 2.61 11.39
C SER A 39 19.55 1.06 11.40
N SER A 40 18.61 0.51 12.15
CA SER A 40 18.29 -0.91 12.04
C SER A 40 17.58 -1.12 10.70
N THR A 41 18.36 -1.42 9.67
CA THR A 41 17.89 -2.12 8.49
C THR A 41 17.51 -3.55 8.94
N THR A 42 16.40 -3.68 9.64
CA THR A 42 15.80 -4.99 9.85
C THR A 42 15.39 -5.50 8.48
N ALA A 43 16.16 -6.45 7.96
CA ALA A 43 15.79 -7.18 6.77
C ALA A 43 14.37 -7.73 6.99
N PHE A 44 13.44 -7.33 6.13
CA PHE A 44 12.07 -7.77 6.17
C PHE A 44 12.05 -9.30 6.02
N ASN A 45 11.63 -9.99 7.07
CA ASN A 45 11.55 -11.44 7.05
C ASN A 45 10.17 -11.81 6.51
N GLY A 46 10.08 -12.59 5.44
CA GLY A 46 8.82 -12.97 4.79
C GLY A 46 7.79 -13.63 5.71
N ASN A 47 8.16 -13.99 6.95
CA ASN A 47 7.27 -14.53 7.96
C ASN A 47 6.45 -13.46 8.72
N ASP A 48 6.74 -12.16 8.54
CA ASP A 48 6.01 -11.09 9.22
C ASP A 48 4.58 -10.89 8.66
N PHE A 49 4.24 -11.59 7.56
CA PHE A 49 2.88 -11.59 7.01
C PHE A 49 1.87 -12.43 7.81
N ALA A 50 2.32 -13.26 8.75
CA ALA A 50 1.50 -14.34 9.32
C ALA A 50 0.90 -14.05 10.70
N SER A 51 1.00 -12.87 11.27
CA SER A 51 0.47 -12.64 12.60
C SER A 51 -0.31 -11.33 12.72
N GLN A 52 -1.64 -11.43 12.70
CA GLN A 52 -2.58 -10.79 13.63
C GLN A 52 -3.97 -10.58 13.01
N GLY A 53 -4.91 -11.48 13.36
CA GLY A 53 -6.33 -11.25 13.04
C GLY A 53 -6.69 -11.55 11.57
N SER A 54 -7.96 -11.44 11.22
CA SER A 54 -8.37 -11.47 9.82
C SER A 54 -7.78 -10.27 9.08
N ALA A 55 -7.18 -10.52 7.90
CA ALA A 55 -6.63 -9.46 7.07
C ALA A 55 -7.68 -8.37 6.81
N ARG A 56 -7.28 -7.10 6.94
CA ARG A 56 -8.17 -5.95 6.71
C ARG A 56 -8.57 -5.83 5.26
N ILE A 57 -7.64 -6.12 4.36
CA ILE A 57 -7.85 -6.15 2.92
C ILE A 57 -6.97 -7.25 2.30
N LYS A 58 -7.42 -7.79 1.17
CA LYS A 58 -6.59 -8.62 0.30
C LYS A 58 -6.09 -7.79 -0.87
N PHE A 59 -4.80 -7.91 -1.18
CA PHE A 59 -4.22 -7.17 -2.28
C PHE A 59 -3.34 -8.05 -3.17
N SER A 60 -3.16 -7.63 -4.40
CA SER A 60 -2.29 -8.28 -5.39
C SER A 60 -1.47 -7.24 -6.15
N VAL A 61 -0.48 -7.71 -6.91
CA VAL A 61 0.40 -6.86 -7.69
C VAL A 61 0.26 -7.18 -9.18
N ILE A 62 0.14 -6.15 -10.02
CA ILE A 62 0.21 -6.26 -11.49
C ILE A 62 1.29 -5.30 -11.99
N GLY A 63 2.38 -5.85 -12.56
CA GLY A 63 3.51 -5.09 -13.09
C GLY A 63 4.49 -4.61 -12.03
N ILE A 64 5.76 -4.98 -12.20
CA ILE A 64 6.83 -4.85 -11.21
C ILE A 64 8.11 -4.23 -11.80
N ASN A 65 7.96 -3.38 -12.82
CA ASN A 65 9.08 -2.82 -13.60
C ASN A 65 9.96 -1.84 -12.82
N HIS A 66 9.51 -1.36 -11.65
CA HIS A 66 10.27 -0.42 -10.84
C HIS A 66 10.37 -0.88 -9.37
N GLY A 67 11.55 -0.67 -8.76
CA GLY A 67 11.84 -1.15 -7.40
C GLY A 67 10.95 -0.61 -6.28
N HIS A 68 10.19 0.46 -6.49
CA HIS A 68 9.24 0.98 -5.50
C HIS A 68 8.13 -0.03 -5.13
N ILE A 69 7.88 -1.03 -5.97
CA ILE A 69 6.87 -2.06 -5.68
C ILE A 69 7.16 -2.79 -4.37
N TYR A 70 8.43 -3.04 -4.06
CA TYR A 70 8.81 -3.73 -2.81
C TYR A 70 8.35 -2.94 -1.58
N SER A 71 8.63 -1.63 -1.55
CA SER A 71 8.22 -0.77 -0.45
C SER A 71 6.70 -0.56 -0.36
N GLN A 72 6.01 -0.54 -1.51
CA GLN A 72 4.53 -0.49 -1.55
C GLN A 72 3.92 -1.75 -0.93
N VAL A 73 4.37 -2.93 -1.36
CA VAL A 73 3.94 -4.24 -0.81
C VAL A 73 4.17 -4.28 0.70
N GLU A 74 5.37 -3.93 1.14
CA GLU A 74 5.73 -3.94 2.55
C GLU A 74 4.88 -2.95 3.37
N ALA A 75 4.59 -1.77 2.82
CA ALA A 75 3.77 -0.78 3.51
C ALA A 75 2.32 -1.26 3.71
N VAL A 76 1.70 -1.82 2.66
CA VAL A 76 0.33 -2.34 2.74
C VAL A 76 0.25 -3.57 3.66
N ALA A 77 1.24 -4.45 3.59
CA ALA A 77 1.31 -5.63 4.47
C ALA A 77 1.47 -5.23 5.95
N ARG A 78 2.34 -4.26 6.27
CA ARG A 78 2.45 -3.71 7.64
C ARG A 78 1.14 -3.07 8.13
N GLY A 79 0.33 -2.55 7.20
CA GLY A 79 -1.01 -2.03 7.48
C GLY A 79 -2.07 -3.11 7.73
N GLY A 80 -1.71 -4.38 7.66
CA GLY A 80 -2.60 -5.54 7.85
C GLY A 80 -3.24 -6.06 6.55
N GLY A 81 -2.66 -5.70 5.38
CA GLY A 81 -3.07 -6.28 4.10
C GLY A 81 -2.50 -7.69 3.89
N GLU A 82 -3.30 -8.59 3.32
CA GLU A 82 -2.89 -9.92 2.87
C GLU A 82 -2.44 -9.87 1.41
N PHE A 83 -1.18 -10.20 1.15
CA PHE A 83 -0.63 -10.29 -0.19
C PHE A 83 -0.97 -11.65 -0.82
N VAL A 84 -1.89 -11.68 -1.78
CA VAL A 84 -2.48 -12.91 -2.33
C VAL A 84 -1.68 -13.45 -3.52
N SER A 85 -1.42 -12.59 -4.52
CA SER A 85 -0.82 -13.02 -5.79
C SER A 85 -0.17 -11.86 -6.53
N PHE A 86 0.66 -12.21 -7.52
CA PHE A 86 1.24 -11.21 -8.42
C PHE A 86 1.31 -11.70 -9.88
N TYR A 87 1.28 -10.74 -10.79
CA TYR A 87 1.51 -10.93 -12.21
C TYR A 87 2.58 -9.96 -12.72
N ALA A 88 3.47 -10.47 -13.56
CA ALA A 88 4.45 -9.67 -14.31
C ALA A 88 4.64 -10.26 -15.69
N LYS A 89 4.81 -9.38 -16.69
CA LYS A 89 5.07 -9.78 -18.08
C LYS A 89 6.51 -10.27 -18.28
N GLU A 90 7.44 -9.74 -17.50
CA GLU A 90 8.88 -9.97 -17.63
C GLU A 90 9.30 -11.15 -16.74
N PRO A 91 9.75 -12.28 -17.35
CA PRO A 91 10.08 -13.49 -16.59
C PRO A 91 11.20 -13.30 -15.57
N ASP A 92 12.23 -12.52 -15.92
CA ASP A 92 13.38 -12.29 -15.04
C ASP A 92 12.96 -11.48 -13.80
N LEU A 93 12.16 -10.41 -13.99
CA LEU A 93 11.64 -9.62 -12.87
C LEU A 93 10.69 -10.46 -12.01
N ALA A 94 9.86 -11.29 -12.63
CA ALA A 94 8.95 -12.18 -11.92
C ALA A 94 9.72 -13.19 -11.05
N ALA A 95 10.82 -13.76 -11.58
CA ALA A 95 11.66 -14.71 -10.84
C ALA A 95 12.32 -14.05 -9.63
N ASP A 96 12.84 -12.82 -9.78
CA ASP A 96 13.45 -12.09 -8.67
C ASP A 96 12.42 -11.66 -7.62
N PHE A 97 11.24 -11.26 -8.06
CA PHE A 97 10.14 -10.91 -7.17
C PHE A 97 9.64 -12.13 -6.38
N ALA A 98 9.52 -13.29 -7.03
CA ALA A 98 9.16 -14.55 -6.37
C ALA A 98 10.18 -14.98 -5.29
N LYS A 99 11.48 -14.72 -5.50
CA LYS A 99 12.51 -14.97 -4.47
C LYS A 99 12.29 -14.13 -3.22
N ARG A 100 11.82 -12.88 -3.38
CA ARG A 100 11.55 -11.98 -2.25
C ARG A 100 10.26 -12.34 -1.52
N PHE A 101 9.26 -12.84 -2.24
CA PHE A 101 7.94 -13.21 -1.71
C PHE A 101 7.57 -14.66 -2.06
N PRO A 102 8.33 -15.65 -1.54
CA PRO A 102 8.19 -17.06 -1.94
C PRO A 102 6.84 -17.69 -1.56
N GLN A 103 6.12 -17.08 -0.61
CA GLN A 103 4.80 -17.51 -0.15
C GLN A 103 3.66 -17.02 -1.04
N VAL A 104 3.93 -16.08 -1.98
CA VAL A 104 2.90 -15.43 -2.79
C VAL A 104 2.75 -16.14 -4.14
N LYS A 105 1.53 -16.42 -4.54
CA LYS A 105 1.25 -17.09 -5.82
C LYS A 105 1.59 -16.19 -7.00
N GLN A 106 2.47 -16.63 -7.90
CA GLN A 106 2.58 -16.04 -9.22
C GLN A 106 1.45 -16.57 -10.11
N VAL A 107 0.70 -15.67 -10.73
CA VAL A 107 -0.34 -16.01 -11.71
C VAL A 107 0.16 -15.83 -13.14
N LYS A 108 -0.50 -16.48 -14.11
CA LYS A 108 -0.08 -16.47 -15.52
C LYS A 108 -0.71 -15.35 -16.33
N ASP A 109 -1.83 -14.81 -15.88
CA ASP A 109 -2.58 -13.76 -16.56
C ASP A 109 -3.08 -12.74 -15.50
N GLU A 110 -3.06 -11.45 -15.87
CA GLU A 110 -3.60 -10.38 -15.01
C GLU A 110 -5.10 -10.57 -14.71
N LYS A 111 -5.83 -11.25 -15.60
CA LYS A 111 -7.25 -11.56 -15.40
C LYS A 111 -7.52 -12.42 -14.17
N GLU A 112 -6.59 -13.31 -13.81
CA GLU A 112 -6.73 -14.11 -12.58
C GLU A 112 -6.81 -13.20 -11.33
N ILE A 113 -6.17 -12.03 -11.37
CA ILE A 113 -6.23 -11.02 -10.30
C ILE A 113 -7.47 -10.15 -10.44
N LEU A 114 -7.76 -9.69 -11.67
CA LEU A 114 -8.86 -8.77 -11.93
C LEU A 114 -10.23 -9.40 -11.65
N ASP A 115 -10.39 -10.67 -11.99
CA ASP A 115 -11.65 -11.41 -11.85
C ASP A 115 -11.82 -12.01 -10.43
N ASP A 116 -10.78 -12.04 -9.59
CA ASP A 116 -10.88 -12.52 -8.21
C ASP A 116 -11.60 -11.50 -7.33
N GLY A 117 -12.87 -11.73 -7.03
CA GLY A 117 -13.70 -10.86 -6.18
C GLY A 117 -13.22 -10.75 -4.71
N SER A 118 -12.29 -11.60 -4.26
CA SER A 118 -11.71 -11.49 -2.92
C SER A 118 -10.62 -10.44 -2.80
N ILE A 119 -10.02 -10.00 -3.93
CA ILE A 119 -8.97 -8.98 -3.98
C ILE A 119 -9.61 -7.60 -4.05
N GLN A 120 -9.31 -6.73 -3.10
CA GLN A 120 -9.84 -5.36 -3.03
C GLN A 120 -8.89 -4.32 -3.62
N LEU A 121 -7.57 -4.55 -3.54
CA LEU A 121 -6.57 -3.56 -3.94
C LEU A 121 -5.54 -4.18 -4.88
N VAL A 122 -5.21 -3.47 -5.95
CA VAL A 122 -4.10 -3.81 -6.86
C VAL A 122 -3.00 -2.75 -6.74
N LEU A 123 -1.78 -3.21 -6.46
CA LEU A 123 -0.57 -2.39 -6.48
C LEU A 123 0.13 -2.54 -7.83
N SER A 124 0.80 -1.48 -8.30
CA SER A 124 1.57 -1.54 -9.53
C SER A 124 2.75 -0.59 -9.54
N SER A 125 3.85 -1.04 -10.13
CA SER A 125 4.94 -0.19 -10.58
C SER A 125 5.32 -0.49 -12.03
N ILE A 126 4.31 -0.76 -12.84
CA ILE A 126 4.43 -0.96 -14.29
C ILE A 126 5.02 0.28 -14.98
N ILE A 127 5.49 0.14 -16.22
CA ILE A 127 6.02 1.27 -17.00
C ILE A 127 4.98 2.42 -17.10
N PRO A 128 5.43 3.70 -17.14
CA PRO A 128 4.54 4.84 -16.95
C PRO A 128 3.36 4.95 -17.90
N ASP A 129 3.54 4.59 -19.17
CA ASP A 129 2.49 4.66 -20.19
C ASP A 129 1.38 3.61 -20.02
N GLU A 130 1.67 2.50 -19.34
CA GLU A 130 0.69 1.45 -19.04
C GLU A 130 -0.09 1.70 -17.71
N ARG A 131 0.32 2.66 -16.90
CA ARG A 131 -0.23 2.88 -15.55
C ARG A 131 -1.70 3.29 -15.56
N ALA A 132 -2.06 4.31 -16.33
CA ALA A 132 -3.42 4.77 -16.42
C ALA A 132 -4.35 3.73 -17.09
N PRO A 133 -3.99 3.10 -18.22
CA PRO A 133 -4.79 2.02 -18.80
C PRO A 133 -5.01 0.85 -17.84
N LEU A 134 -3.99 0.42 -17.08
CA LEU A 134 -4.14 -0.61 -16.07
C LEU A 134 -5.08 -0.16 -14.93
N GLY A 135 -4.90 1.06 -14.43
CA GLY A 135 -5.73 1.60 -13.36
C GLY A 135 -7.21 1.64 -13.73
N ILE A 136 -7.52 2.02 -14.97
CA ILE A 136 -8.90 2.01 -15.49
C ILE A 136 -9.46 0.58 -15.46
N ARG A 137 -8.70 -0.41 -15.95
CA ARG A 137 -9.14 -1.82 -15.92
C ARG A 137 -9.38 -2.31 -14.50
N VAL A 138 -8.47 -2.01 -13.57
CA VAL A 138 -8.59 -2.38 -12.15
C VAL A 138 -9.86 -1.81 -11.54
N MET A 139 -10.13 -0.51 -11.74
CA MET A 139 -11.32 0.16 -11.24
C MET A 139 -12.61 -0.35 -11.87
N GLN A 140 -12.58 -0.73 -13.16
CA GLN A 140 -13.72 -1.35 -13.84
C GLN A 140 -14.09 -2.72 -13.24
N HIS A 141 -13.14 -3.43 -12.63
CA HIS A 141 -13.37 -4.67 -11.87
C HIS A 141 -13.72 -4.42 -10.40
N GLY A 142 -14.04 -3.17 -10.04
CA GLY A 142 -14.47 -2.80 -8.68
C GLY A 142 -13.38 -2.86 -7.62
N LYS A 143 -12.10 -2.75 -8.02
CA LYS A 143 -10.95 -2.78 -7.12
C LYS A 143 -10.32 -1.40 -6.98
N ASP A 144 -9.70 -1.16 -5.83
CA ASP A 144 -8.84 0.01 -5.62
C ASP A 144 -7.50 -0.16 -6.35
N TYR A 145 -6.89 0.96 -6.74
CA TYR A 145 -5.62 0.97 -7.45
C TYR A 145 -4.61 1.89 -6.77
N MET A 146 -3.43 1.35 -6.51
CA MET A 146 -2.28 2.11 -6.00
C MET A 146 -1.10 1.92 -6.94
N VAL A 147 -0.63 3.00 -7.53
CA VAL A 147 0.43 2.96 -8.55
C VAL A 147 1.60 3.85 -8.17
N ASP A 148 2.79 3.53 -8.69
CA ASP A 148 3.96 4.39 -8.63
C ASP A 148 3.76 5.68 -9.45
N LYS A 149 4.52 6.72 -9.12
CA LYS A 149 4.48 8.02 -9.82
C LYS A 149 5.25 7.93 -11.16
N PRO A 150 4.86 8.70 -12.20
CA PRO A 150 3.57 9.38 -12.35
C PRO A 150 2.44 8.40 -12.65
N GLY A 151 1.23 8.69 -12.17
CA GLY A 151 0.05 7.86 -12.45
C GLY A 151 -0.46 7.99 -13.88
N ILE A 152 -0.27 9.18 -14.47
CA ILE A 152 -0.58 9.53 -15.88
C ILE A 152 0.60 10.30 -16.47
N ILE A 153 0.80 10.23 -17.78
CA ILE A 153 1.86 10.94 -18.50
C ILE A 153 1.35 11.88 -19.60
N THR A 154 0.11 11.73 -20.04
CA THR A 154 -0.54 12.64 -21.00
C THR A 154 -1.93 13.07 -20.49
N LEU A 155 -2.47 14.14 -21.08
CA LEU A 155 -3.82 14.61 -20.74
C LEU A 155 -4.93 13.73 -21.33
N GLU A 156 -4.61 12.90 -22.31
CA GLU A 156 -5.54 11.97 -22.96
C GLU A 156 -5.73 10.67 -22.17
N GLN A 157 -4.81 10.36 -21.24
CA GLN A 157 -4.90 9.23 -20.33
C GLN A 157 -5.85 9.51 -19.17
#